data_9f74e4c5ddb67cf765662f8ef68cb2be
#
_entry.id   9f74e4c5ddb67cf765662f8ef68cb2be
#
_cell.length_a   1.000
_cell.length_b   1.000
_cell.length_c   1.000
_cell.angle_alpha   90.00
_cell.angle_beta   90.00
_cell.angle_gamma   90.00
#
_symmetry.space_group_name_H-M   'P 1'
#
loop_
_entity.id
_entity.type
_entity.pdbx_description
1 polymer ?
#
loop_
_entity_poly.entity_id
_entity_poly.type
_entity_poly.pdbx_seq_one_letter_code
_entity_poly.pdbx_strand_id
1 'polypeptide(L)'
;MSFLDKVFRIDARAFKKIQKKAARVFDYEDEFKLLSDADLQAKTPYLRKKLQDGQSVDDILPEAFATAREAARRVLGQFPYPVQVFGSTVLNEGDVAEMKTGEGKTLTATMAVYLNAL
;
A
#
# COMPACT_ATOMS: atom_id res chain seq x y z
N MET A 1 15.02 21.08 4.44
CA MET A 1 14.23 19.87 4.73
C MET A 1 13.01 19.80 3.85
N SER A 2 12.79 18.68 3.19
CA SER A 2 11.58 18.52 2.40
C SER A 2 10.36 18.38 3.30
N PHE A 3 9.18 18.60 2.74
CA PHE A 3 7.92 18.42 3.44
C PHE A 3 7.79 16.98 3.98
N LEU A 4 8.20 16.01 3.17
CA LEU A 4 8.11 14.60 3.55
C LEU A 4 9.04 14.26 4.72
N ASP A 5 10.25 14.78 4.72
CA ASP A 5 11.19 14.57 5.82
C ASP A 5 10.64 15.12 7.13
N LYS A 6 10.03 16.31 7.04
CA LYS A 6 9.44 16.96 8.21
C LYS A 6 8.24 16.20 8.75
N VAL A 7 7.40 15.69 7.85
CA VAL A 7 6.17 14.96 8.22
C VAL A 7 6.48 13.55 8.73
N PHE A 8 7.35 12.83 8.04
CA PHE A 8 7.60 11.42 8.36
C PHE A 8 8.77 11.20 9.32
N ARG A 9 9.66 12.20 9.49
CA ARG A 9 10.80 12.13 10.41
C ARG A 9 11.66 10.89 10.22
N ILE A 10 11.92 10.52 8.98
CA ILE A 10 12.73 9.35 8.63
C ILE A 10 14.05 9.81 8.04
N ASP A 11 15.11 9.00 8.23
CA ASP A 11 16.40 9.29 7.63
C ASP A 11 16.44 8.99 6.14
N ALA A 12 17.50 9.42 5.45
CA ALA A 12 17.59 9.28 4.00
C ALA A 12 17.62 7.82 3.55
N ARG A 13 18.23 6.94 4.34
CA ARG A 13 18.30 5.50 4.01
C ARG A 13 16.92 4.85 4.11
N ALA A 14 16.21 5.12 5.19
CA ALA A 14 14.87 4.60 5.40
C ALA A 14 13.92 5.14 4.33
N PHE A 15 14.05 6.43 3.97
CA PHE A 15 13.25 7.06 2.93
C PHE A 15 13.43 6.35 1.59
N LYS A 16 14.68 6.06 1.18
CA LYS A 16 14.95 5.34 -0.07
C LYS A 16 14.35 3.93 -0.07
N LYS A 17 14.44 3.23 1.05
CA LYS A 17 13.88 1.89 1.19
C LYS A 17 12.36 1.92 1.03
N ILE A 18 11.70 2.89 1.67
CA ILE A 18 10.25 3.06 1.58
C ILE A 18 9.85 3.42 0.15
N GLN A 19 10.61 4.31 -0.51
CA GLN A 19 10.35 4.67 -1.90
C GLN A 19 10.40 3.46 -2.82
N LYS A 20 11.37 2.56 -2.64
CA LYS A 20 11.48 1.35 -3.45
C LYS A 20 10.27 0.45 -3.26
N LYS A 21 9.84 0.25 -2.01
CA LYS A 21 8.66 -0.56 -1.72
C LYS A 21 7.41 0.04 -2.36
N ALA A 22 7.21 1.35 -2.19
CA ALA A 22 6.06 2.03 -2.77
C ALA A 22 6.06 1.98 -4.29
N ALA A 23 7.24 2.14 -4.92
CA ALA A 23 7.36 2.08 -6.37
C ALA A 23 6.94 0.73 -6.93
N ARG A 24 7.22 -0.36 -6.22
CA ARG A 24 6.84 -1.70 -6.66
C ARG A 24 5.32 -1.92 -6.69
N VAL A 25 4.57 -1.16 -5.90
CA VAL A 25 3.11 -1.19 -5.93
C VAL A 25 2.59 -0.81 -7.32
N PHE A 26 3.21 0.20 -7.94
CA PHE A 26 2.77 0.70 -9.24
C PHE A 26 3.07 -0.26 -10.38
N ASP A 27 4.00 -1.20 -10.20
CA ASP A 27 4.31 -2.21 -11.20
C ASP A 27 3.12 -3.14 -11.47
N TYR A 28 2.21 -3.27 -10.51
CA TYR A 28 1.01 -4.11 -10.64
C TYR A 28 -0.21 -3.36 -11.17
N GLU A 29 -0.13 -2.04 -11.33
CA GLU A 29 -1.30 -1.21 -11.64
C GLU A 29 -2.03 -1.67 -12.91
N ASP A 30 -1.31 -1.78 -14.01
CA ASP A 30 -1.90 -2.14 -15.30
C ASP A 30 -2.44 -3.57 -15.30
N GLU A 31 -1.69 -4.50 -14.72
CA GLU A 31 -2.09 -5.89 -14.60
C GLU A 31 -3.39 -6.02 -13.81
N PHE A 32 -3.48 -5.35 -12.67
CA PHE A 32 -4.64 -5.49 -11.79
C PHE A 32 -5.89 -4.81 -12.34
N LYS A 33 -5.74 -3.77 -13.15
CA LYS A 33 -6.87 -3.15 -13.84
C LYS A 33 -7.57 -4.11 -14.79
N LEU A 34 -6.86 -5.08 -15.32
CA LEU A 34 -7.37 -6.06 -16.27
C LEU A 34 -8.00 -7.28 -15.59
N LEU A 35 -7.83 -7.44 -14.28
CA LEU A 35 -8.41 -8.57 -13.55
C LEU A 35 -9.93 -8.43 -13.45
N SER A 36 -10.63 -9.57 -13.52
CA SER A 36 -12.05 -9.61 -13.17
C SER A 36 -12.22 -9.37 -11.67
N ASP A 37 -13.45 -9.03 -11.25
CA ASP A 37 -13.71 -8.83 -9.81
C ASP A 37 -13.42 -10.12 -9.03
N ALA A 38 -13.77 -11.28 -9.59
CA ALA A 38 -13.49 -12.58 -8.97
C ALA A 38 -11.99 -12.80 -8.80
N ASP A 39 -11.20 -12.51 -9.84
CA ASP A 39 -9.75 -12.68 -9.79
C ASP A 39 -9.09 -11.72 -8.80
N LEU A 40 -9.59 -10.49 -8.71
CA LEU A 40 -9.11 -9.52 -7.74
C LEU A 40 -9.41 -9.99 -6.31
N GLN A 41 -10.62 -10.49 -6.07
CA GLN A 41 -11.00 -11.03 -4.77
C GLN A 41 -10.16 -12.25 -4.39
N ALA A 42 -9.78 -13.06 -5.36
CA ALA A 42 -8.94 -14.23 -5.13
C ALA A 42 -7.53 -13.90 -4.67
N LYS A 43 -7.09 -12.63 -4.82
CA LYS A 43 -5.78 -12.18 -4.33
C LYS A 43 -5.67 -12.31 -2.80
N THR A 44 -6.76 -12.11 -2.07
CA THR A 44 -6.72 -12.21 -0.60
C THR A 44 -6.30 -13.60 -0.12
N PRO A 45 -6.97 -14.70 -0.50
CA PRO A 45 -6.50 -16.04 -0.10
C PRO A 45 -5.13 -16.37 -0.69
N TYR A 46 -4.82 -15.91 -1.89
CA TYR A 46 -3.50 -16.09 -2.50
C TYR A 46 -2.39 -15.46 -1.65
N LEU A 47 -2.58 -14.23 -1.19
CA LEU A 47 -1.60 -13.53 -0.36
C LEU A 47 -1.49 -14.17 1.03
N ARG A 48 -2.61 -14.60 1.60
CA ARG A 48 -2.60 -15.34 2.87
C ARG A 48 -1.78 -16.61 2.78
N LYS A 49 -1.91 -17.32 1.66
CA LYS A 49 -1.14 -18.54 1.45
C LYS A 49 0.37 -18.24 1.37
N LYS A 50 0.76 -17.15 0.74
CA LYS A 50 2.17 -16.74 0.70
C LYS A 50 2.72 -16.53 2.10
N LEU A 51 1.95 -15.90 2.98
CA LEU A 51 2.35 -15.72 4.38
C LEU A 51 2.48 -17.06 5.10
N GLN A 52 1.55 -17.98 4.88
CA GLN A 52 1.59 -19.32 5.45
C GLN A 52 2.80 -20.11 4.97
N ASP A 53 3.20 -19.88 3.72
CA ASP A 53 4.36 -20.55 3.10
C ASP A 53 5.70 -19.94 3.54
N GLY A 54 5.70 -18.94 4.42
CA GLY A 54 6.89 -18.38 5.02
C GLY A 54 7.35 -17.04 4.48
N GLN A 55 6.62 -16.43 3.54
CA GLN A 55 6.94 -15.08 3.08
C GLN A 55 6.58 -14.06 4.14
N SER A 56 7.38 -13.01 4.23
CA SER A 56 7.13 -11.93 5.21
C SER A 56 6.06 -10.97 4.72
N VAL A 57 5.53 -10.17 5.65
CA VAL A 57 4.61 -9.09 5.32
C VAL A 57 5.26 -8.12 4.33
N ASP A 58 6.55 -7.81 4.51
CA ASP A 58 7.28 -6.95 3.58
C ASP A 58 7.35 -7.53 2.17
N ASP A 59 7.47 -8.84 2.03
CA ASP A 59 7.55 -9.49 0.73
C ASP A 59 6.27 -9.35 -0.07
N ILE A 60 5.12 -9.40 0.59
CA ILE A 60 3.81 -9.32 -0.08
C ILE A 60 3.24 -7.91 -0.14
N LEU A 61 3.88 -6.95 0.52
CA LEU A 61 3.36 -5.58 0.62
C LEU A 61 3.03 -4.95 -0.74
N PRO A 62 3.91 -5.01 -1.76
CA PRO A 62 3.60 -4.38 -3.05
C PRO A 62 2.33 -4.94 -3.69
N GLU A 63 2.18 -6.25 -3.69
CA GLU A 63 1.02 -6.91 -4.29
C GLU A 63 -0.25 -6.68 -3.45
N ALA A 64 -0.14 -6.71 -2.14
CA ALA A 64 -1.27 -6.45 -1.23
C ALA A 64 -1.77 -5.02 -1.37
N PHE A 65 -0.86 -4.05 -1.41
CA PHE A 65 -1.24 -2.65 -1.58
C PHE A 65 -1.85 -2.41 -2.97
N ALA A 66 -1.32 -3.05 -4.01
CA ALA A 66 -1.88 -2.96 -5.35
C ALA A 66 -3.31 -3.53 -5.39
N THR A 67 -3.55 -4.62 -4.69
CA THR A 67 -4.87 -5.24 -4.57
C THR A 67 -5.86 -4.28 -3.89
N ALA A 68 -5.48 -3.72 -2.76
CA ALA A 68 -6.33 -2.78 -2.02
C ALA A 68 -6.59 -1.51 -2.83
N ARG A 69 -5.58 -1.02 -3.55
CA ARG A 69 -5.67 0.18 -4.39
C ARG A 69 -6.67 -0.02 -5.52
N GLU A 70 -6.59 -1.16 -6.20
CA GLU A 70 -7.53 -1.47 -7.30
C GLU A 70 -8.95 -1.70 -6.77
N ALA A 71 -9.09 -2.36 -5.63
CA ALA A 71 -10.38 -2.55 -4.99
C ALA A 71 -11.02 -1.21 -4.61
N ALA A 72 -10.25 -0.28 -4.07
CA ALA A 72 -10.73 1.05 -3.74
C ALA A 72 -11.23 1.78 -4.98
N ARG A 73 -10.52 1.66 -6.09
CA ARG A 73 -10.95 2.27 -7.35
C ARG A 73 -12.31 1.74 -7.80
N ARG A 74 -12.51 0.42 -7.72
CA ARG A 74 -13.74 -0.23 -8.19
C ARG A 74 -14.93 0.03 -7.27
N VAL A 75 -14.71 -0.01 -5.96
CA VAL A 75 -15.79 0.10 -4.97
C VAL A 75 -16.11 1.55 -4.64
N LEU A 76 -15.08 2.37 -4.41
CA LEU A 76 -15.24 3.74 -3.95
C LEU A 76 -15.16 4.77 -5.07
N GLY A 77 -14.71 4.36 -6.25
CA GLY A 77 -14.45 5.30 -7.35
C GLY A 77 -13.23 6.19 -7.09
N GLN A 78 -12.43 5.86 -6.08
CA GLN A 78 -11.26 6.64 -5.70
C GLN A 78 -10.02 5.78 -5.80
N PHE A 79 -9.01 6.30 -6.49
CA PHE A 79 -7.75 5.60 -6.70
C PHE A 79 -6.66 6.28 -5.86
N PRO A 80 -6.07 5.59 -4.86
CA PRO A 80 -5.03 6.19 -4.04
C PRO A 80 -3.87 6.71 -4.88
N TYR A 81 -3.53 7.98 -4.67
CA TYR A 81 -2.43 8.64 -5.36
C TYR A 81 -1.07 8.14 -4.84
N PRO A 82 0.03 8.38 -5.59
CA PRO A 82 1.36 7.95 -5.13
C PRO A 82 1.73 8.39 -3.73
N VAL A 83 1.38 9.61 -3.31
CA VAL A 83 1.66 10.09 -1.96
C VAL A 83 0.91 9.27 -0.90
N GLN A 84 -0.28 8.79 -1.22
CA GLN A 84 -1.07 7.96 -0.30
C GLN A 84 -0.48 6.56 -0.19
N VAL A 85 0.00 5.99 -1.30
CA VAL A 85 0.71 4.71 -1.28
C VAL A 85 1.98 4.81 -0.46
N PHE A 86 2.74 5.89 -0.63
CA PHE A 86 3.93 6.13 0.16
C PHE A 86 3.60 6.25 1.64
N GLY A 87 2.54 7.00 1.99
CA GLY A 87 2.07 7.14 3.36
C GLY A 87 1.67 5.82 3.98
N SER A 88 1.00 4.95 3.23
CA SER A 88 0.63 3.61 3.70
C SER A 88 1.85 2.76 3.99
N THR A 89 2.88 2.86 3.15
CA THR A 89 4.14 2.14 3.36
C THR A 89 4.82 2.61 4.64
N VAL A 90 4.82 3.93 4.89
CA VAL A 90 5.37 4.50 6.13
C VAL A 90 4.60 4.00 7.35
N LEU A 91 3.26 3.96 7.28
CA LEU A 91 2.44 3.44 8.37
C LEU A 91 2.77 1.98 8.67
N ASN A 92 2.97 1.18 7.63
CA ASN A 92 3.31 -0.23 7.80
C ASN A 92 4.65 -0.42 8.49
N GLU A 93 5.59 0.51 8.31
CA GLU A 93 6.89 0.47 8.99
C GLU A 93 6.81 0.92 10.46
N GLY A 94 5.61 1.32 10.93
CA GLY A 94 5.41 1.75 12.31
C GLY A 94 5.61 3.23 12.54
N ASP A 95 5.88 4.00 11.51
CA ASP A 95 6.03 5.44 11.59
C ASP A 95 4.66 6.13 11.50
N VAL A 96 4.61 7.38 11.95
CA VAL A 96 3.39 8.17 11.89
C VAL A 96 3.42 9.04 10.64
N ALA A 97 2.46 8.84 9.75
CA ALA A 97 2.26 9.68 8.59
C ALA A 97 1.13 10.66 8.86
N GLU A 98 1.46 11.94 8.91
CA GLU A 98 0.45 12.98 9.10
C GLU A 98 -0.05 13.45 7.74
N MET A 99 -1.37 13.30 7.52
CA MET A 99 -2.03 13.80 6.34
C MET A 99 -3.11 14.80 6.77
N LYS A 100 -3.19 15.91 6.05
CA LYS A 100 -4.07 17.02 6.42
C LYS A 100 -5.52 16.80 6.00
N THR A 101 -5.79 15.90 5.05
CA THR A 101 -7.14 15.66 4.56
C THR A 101 -7.66 14.33 5.11
N GLY A 102 -8.91 14.32 5.58
CA GLY A 102 -9.53 13.11 6.11
C GLY A 102 -9.62 11.99 5.08
N GLU A 103 -9.95 12.34 3.83
CA GLU A 103 -10.03 11.36 2.74
C GLU A 103 -8.70 10.70 2.47
N GLY A 104 -7.62 11.48 2.43
CA GLY A 104 -6.29 10.96 2.25
C GLY A 104 -5.89 9.98 3.34
N LYS A 105 -6.23 10.30 4.58
CA LYS A 105 -5.96 9.41 5.73
C LYS A 105 -6.74 8.11 5.62
N THR A 106 -7.99 8.16 5.19
CA THR A 106 -8.83 6.97 5.05
C THR A 106 -8.26 6.00 4.02
N LEU A 107 -7.91 6.50 2.82
CA LEU A 107 -7.34 5.65 1.78
C LEU A 107 -5.97 5.10 2.17
N THR A 108 -5.14 5.93 2.81
CA THR A 108 -3.83 5.52 3.30
C THR A 108 -3.97 4.41 4.33
N ALA A 109 -4.86 4.57 5.30
CA ALA A 109 -5.08 3.58 6.34
C ALA A 109 -5.66 2.28 5.78
N THR A 110 -6.53 2.36 4.76
CA THR A 110 -7.16 1.19 4.16
C THR A 110 -6.13 0.20 3.63
N MET A 111 -5.11 0.69 2.92
CA MET A 111 -4.08 -0.19 2.38
C MET A 111 -3.28 -0.87 3.49
N ALA A 112 -2.87 -0.11 4.51
CA ALA A 112 -2.11 -0.66 5.63
C ALA A 112 -2.93 -1.66 6.44
N VAL A 113 -4.20 -1.36 6.68
CA VAL A 113 -5.13 -2.26 7.39
C VAL A 113 -5.33 -3.56 6.61
N TYR A 114 -5.53 -3.47 5.30
CA TYR A 114 -5.69 -4.64 4.45
C TYR A 114 -4.48 -5.58 4.58
N LEU A 115 -3.28 -5.03 4.45
CA LEU A 115 -2.05 -5.82 4.55
C LEU A 115 -1.95 -6.53 5.90
N ASN A 116 -2.20 -5.83 6.98
CA ASN A 116 -2.05 -6.38 8.33
C ASN A 116 -3.21 -7.31 8.75
N ALA A 117 -4.32 -7.28 8.02
CA ALA A 117 -5.44 -8.19 8.25
C ALA A 117 -5.26 -9.55 7.55
N LEU A 118 -4.30 -9.65 6.65
CA LEU A 118 -4.00 -10.91 5.99
C LEU A 118 -3.36 -11.90 6.95
#